data_b6bf6d92a5793520ac28139a857f140d
#
_entry.id   b6bf6d92a5793520ac28139a857f140d
#
_cell.length_a   1.000
_cell.length_b   1.000
_cell.length_c   1.000
_cell.angle_alpha   90.00
_cell.angle_beta   90.00
_cell.angle_gamma   90.00
#
_symmetry.space_group_name_H-M   'P 1'
#
loop_
_entity.id
_entity.type
_entity.pdbx_description
1 polymer ?
#
loop_
_entity_poly.entity_id
_entity_poly.type
_entity_poly.pdbx_seq_one_letter_code
_entity_poly.pdbx_strand_id
1 'polypeptide(L)'
;MRAGWTKATIGEICEFRYGHALTAQDRSGTGWPVYGSNGIVGAHDAAITKGPTIVIGRKGSYGEVHYSTISAWPIDTTYFVDETCTSCDIKWLAYRLQALGLTSLNRAAAVPGLNREDAYRLPLLVPPLTEQRRIARVLDAANALCEKRQRASSLLRDIIGSVFVSMFGDPVTNPR
;
A
#
# COMPACT_ATOMS: atom_id res chain seq x y z
N MET A 1 -17.15 12.27 21.18
CA MET A 1 -17.04 11.20 20.17
C MET A 1 -18.08 11.45 19.10
N ARG A 2 -17.78 11.23 17.80
CA ARG A 2 -18.81 11.30 16.76
C ARG A 2 -19.80 10.14 16.97
N ALA A 3 -21.10 10.39 16.80
CA ALA A 3 -22.15 9.38 16.98
C ALA A 3 -21.88 8.15 16.10
N GLY A 4 -21.97 6.95 16.68
CA GLY A 4 -21.78 5.68 15.99
C GLY A 4 -20.32 5.24 15.78
N TRP A 5 -19.32 5.99 16.28
CA TRP A 5 -17.92 5.56 16.25
C TRP A 5 -17.59 4.70 17.48
N THR A 6 -16.94 3.56 17.27
CA THR A 6 -16.52 2.64 18.35
C THR A 6 -15.01 2.65 18.49
N LYS A 7 -14.52 2.45 19.72
CA LYS A 7 -13.09 2.17 19.96
C LYS A 7 -12.86 0.67 19.79
N ALA A 8 -11.83 0.31 19.06
CA ALA A 8 -11.39 -1.07 18.89
C ALA A 8 -9.86 -1.12 18.72
N THR A 9 -9.29 -2.28 18.78
CA THR A 9 -7.91 -2.56 18.40
C THR A 9 -7.84 -3.16 16.99
N ILE A 10 -6.65 -3.16 16.36
CA ILE A 10 -6.48 -3.78 15.05
C ILE A 10 -6.89 -5.26 15.09
N GLY A 11 -6.46 -6.01 16.13
CA GLY A 11 -6.77 -7.43 16.26
C GLY A 11 -8.26 -7.76 16.43
N GLU A 12 -9.08 -6.78 16.86
CA GLU A 12 -10.53 -6.95 16.97
C GLU A 12 -11.27 -6.72 15.63
N ILE A 13 -10.64 -6.04 14.66
CA ILE A 13 -11.31 -5.68 13.40
C ILE A 13 -10.75 -6.40 12.17
N CYS A 14 -9.54 -6.95 12.25
CA CYS A 14 -8.97 -7.71 11.13
C CYS A 14 -7.92 -8.73 11.59
N GLU A 15 -7.74 -9.76 10.76
CA GLU A 15 -6.71 -10.77 10.91
C GLU A 15 -5.56 -10.52 9.92
N PHE A 16 -4.32 -10.46 10.41
CA PHE A 16 -3.12 -10.44 9.57
C PHE A 16 -2.70 -11.87 9.25
N ARG A 17 -2.94 -12.32 8.04
CA ARG A 17 -2.50 -13.63 7.55
C ARG A 17 -1.09 -13.55 6.99
N TYR A 18 -0.34 -14.64 7.12
CA TYR A 18 1.00 -14.73 6.54
C TYR A 18 0.92 -14.92 5.02
N GLY A 19 1.78 -14.21 4.29
CA GLY A 19 2.05 -14.50 2.89
C GLY A 19 2.75 -15.86 2.71
N HIS A 20 2.75 -16.37 1.48
CA HIS A 20 3.32 -17.66 1.14
C HIS A 20 4.59 -17.50 0.32
N ALA A 21 5.59 -18.35 0.62
CA ALA A 21 6.86 -18.32 -0.11
C ALA A 21 6.65 -18.48 -1.61
N LEU A 22 7.29 -17.61 -2.40
CA LEU A 22 7.36 -17.68 -3.85
C LEU A 22 8.68 -17.06 -4.28
N THR A 23 9.64 -17.90 -4.70
CA THR A 23 10.95 -17.41 -5.11
C THR A 23 10.87 -16.65 -6.42
N ALA A 24 11.88 -15.85 -6.74
CA ALA A 24 11.91 -15.08 -7.99
C ALA A 24 11.89 -15.99 -9.23
N GLN A 25 12.47 -17.19 -9.10
CA GLN A 25 12.55 -18.18 -10.18
C GLN A 25 11.21 -18.89 -10.44
N ASP A 26 10.36 -19.01 -9.41
CA ASP A 26 9.06 -19.70 -9.50
C ASP A 26 7.95 -18.77 -10.00
N ARG A 27 8.21 -17.48 -10.17
CA ARG A 27 7.22 -16.52 -10.66
C ARG A 27 7.06 -16.67 -12.18
N SER A 28 5.81 -16.77 -12.65
CA SER A 28 5.52 -16.89 -14.09
C SER A 28 5.78 -15.60 -14.89
N GLY A 29 5.92 -14.45 -14.20
CA GLY A 29 6.12 -13.15 -14.83
C GLY A 29 4.86 -12.49 -15.37
N THR A 30 3.70 -13.17 -15.33
CA THR A 30 2.41 -12.70 -15.84
C THR A 30 1.29 -13.01 -14.84
N GLY A 31 0.14 -12.32 -14.97
CA GLY A 31 -1.05 -12.59 -14.16
C GLY A 31 -1.18 -11.66 -12.94
N TRP A 32 -1.32 -12.23 -11.75
CA TRP A 32 -1.58 -11.49 -10.51
C TRP A 32 -0.30 -10.86 -9.94
N PRO A 33 -0.39 -9.67 -9.32
CA PRO A 33 0.78 -9.04 -8.74
C PRO A 33 1.30 -9.83 -7.53
N VAL A 34 2.62 -9.99 -7.49
CA VAL A 34 3.35 -10.57 -6.35
C VAL A 34 3.89 -9.43 -5.50
N TYR A 35 3.54 -9.43 -4.21
CA TYR A 35 3.94 -8.39 -3.28
C TYR A 35 5.02 -8.87 -2.32
N GLY A 36 6.09 -8.10 -2.21
CA GLY A 36 7.04 -8.13 -1.11
C GLY A 36 6.76 -6.99 -0.11
N SER A 37 7.63 -6.86 0.90
CA SER A 37 7.47 -5.86 1.97
C SER A 37 7.55 -4.41 1.47
N ASN A 38 8.20 -4.15 0.35
CA ASN A 38 8.37 -2.83 -0.26
C ASN A 38 7.49 -2.60 -1.51
N GLY A 39 6.47 -3.43 -1.74
CA GLY A 39 5.55 -3.31 -2.86
C GLY A 39 5.63 -4.45 -3.85
N ILE A 40 5.26 -4.21 -5.11
CA ILE A 40 5.21 -5.22 -6.18
C ILE A 40 6.63 -5.65 -6.55
N VAL A 41 6.87 -6.97 -6.53
CA VAL A 41 8.17 -7.59 -6.85
C VAL A 41 8.11 -8.53 -8.07
N GLY A 42 6.97 -8.61 -8.74
CA GLY A 42 6.76 -9.42 -9.94
C GLY A 42 5.29 -9.76 -10.16
N ALA A 43 5.05 -10.76 -10.99
CA ALA A 43 3.72 -11.31 -11.26
C ALA A 43 3.75 -12.85 -11.27
N HIS A 44 2.60 -13.46 -10.99
CA HIS A 44 2.42 -14.92 -11.00
C HIS A 44 1.02 -15.26 -11.53
N ASP A 45 0.88 -16.44 -12.13
CA ASP A 45 -0.37 -16.91 -12.73
C ASP A 45 -1.45 -17.30 -11.73
N ALA A 46 -1.10 -17.40 -10.44
CA ALA A 46 -2.02 -17.65 -9.34
C ALA A 46 -2.01 -16.50 -8.32
N ALA A 47 -3.11 -16.37 -7.56
CA ALA A 47 -3.22 -15.51 -6.39
C ALA A 47 -3.62 -16.33 -5.17
N ILE A 48 -3.18 -15.91 -3.97
CA ILE A 48 -3.57 -16.54 -2.70
C ILE A 48 -4.62 -15.75 -1.93
N THR A 49 -4.89 -14.51 -2.35
CA THR A 49 -5.88 -13.64 -1.72
C THR A 49 -7.15 -13.55 -2.53
N LYS A 50 -8.24 -13.09 -1.91
CA LYS A 50 -9.54 -12.89 -2.56
C LYS A 50 -9.85 -11.40 -2.69
N GLY A 51 -10.05 -10.93 -3.95
CA GLY A 51 -10.43 -9.55 -4.20
C GLY A 51 -9.37 -8.53 -3.79
N PRO A 52 -9.77 -7.30 -3.49
CA PRO A 52 -8.85 -6.27 -3.03
C PRO A 52 -8.09 -6.71 -1.77
N THR A 53 -6.80 -6.39 -1.74
CA THR A 53 -5.88 -6.92 -0.71
C THR A 53 -5.02 -5.81 -0.13
N ILE A 54 -4.91 -5.78 1.20
CA ILE A 54 -3.90 -4.98 1.91
C ILE A 54 -2.69 -5.86 2.15
N VAL A 55 -1.51 -5.40 1.79
CA VAL A 55 -0.24 -6.09 2.06
C VAL A 55 0.59 -5.25 3.03
N ILE A 56 1.09 -5.88 4.09
CA ILE A 56 1.82 -5.22 5.17
C ILE A 56 3.20 -5.86 5.27
N GLY A 57 4.25 -5.06 5.15
CA GLY A 57 5.61 -5.53 5.31
C GLY A 57 5.86 -6.12 6.70
N ARG A 58 6.39 -7.35 6.74
CA ARG A 58 6.74 -8.06 7.98
C ARG A 58 8.23 -8.05 8.25
N LYS A 59 9.06 -8.26 7.22
CA LYS A 59 10.53 -8.28 7.26
C LYS A 59 11.08 -7.29 6.24
N GLY A 60 12.25 -6.74 6.47
CA GLY A 60 12.85 -5.70 5.61
C GLY A 60 12.12 -4.37 5.76
N SER A 61 11.37 -3.93 4.76
CA SER A 61 10.49 -2.73 4.83
C SER A 61 9.24 -3.03 5.67
N TYR A 62 9.48 -3.37 6.95
CA TYR A 62 8.41 -3.73 7.87
C TYR A 62 7.49 -2.54 8.17
N GLY A 63 6.18 -2.84 8.33
CA GLY A 63 5.16 -1.84 8.63
C GLY A 63 4.74 -0.98 7.45
N GLU A 64 5.37 -1.10 6.28
CA GLU A 64 4.86 -0.50 5.05
C GLU A 64 3.55 -1.17 4.63
N VAL A 65 2.58 -0.36 4.21
CA VAL A 65 1.24 -0.81 3.86
C VAL A 65 0.96 -0.50 2.40
N HIS A 66 0.75 -1.54 1.61
CA HIS A 66 0.38 -1.46 0.20
C HIS A 66 -1.05 -1.93 0.00
N TYR A 67 -1.69 -1.43 -1.04
CA TYR A 67 -3.05 -1.81 -1.40
C TYR A 67 -3.12 -2.29 -2.86
N SER A 68 -3.64 -3.49 -3.05
CA SER A 68 -4.00 -4.02 -4.37
C SER A 68 -5.51 -3.90 -4.57
N THR A 69 -5.93 -3.44 -5.74
CA THR A 69 -7.36 -3.40 -6.13
C THR A 69 -7.90 -4.76 -6.56
N ILE A 70 -7.03 -5.73 -6.73
CA ILE A 70 -7.32 -7.09 -7.19
C ILE A 70 -6.66 -8.10 -6.27
N SER A 71 -6.96 -9.37 -6.47
CA SER A 71 -6.27 -10.49 -5.83
C SER A 71 -4.76 -10.42 -6.09
N ALA A 72 -3.96 -10.96 -5.18
CA ALA A 72 -2.52 -10.88 -5.20
C ALA A 72 -1.86 -12.13 -4.62
N TRP A 73 -0.54 -12.21 -4.80
CA TRP A 73 0.31 -13.16 -4.07
C TRP A 73 1.27 -12.39 -3.14
N PRO A 74 0.92 -12.16 -1.88
CA PRO A 74 1.86 -11.69 -0.87
C PRO A 74 2.87 -12.78 -0.52
N ILE A 75 4.19 -12.46 -0.57
CA ILE A 75 5.22 -13.45 -0.22
C ILE A 75 5.42 -13.55 1.31
N ASP A 76 6.18 -14.54 1.75
CA ASP A 76 6.42 -14.87 3.17
C ASP A 76 7.05 -13.75 4.01
N THR A 77 7.60 -12.71 3.39
CA THR A 77 8.10 -11.51 4.07
C THR A 77 7.01 -10.50 4.42
N THR A 78 5.73 -10.82 4.17
CA THR A 78 4.59 -9.94 4.37
C THR A 78 3.49 -10.59 5.21
N TYR A 79 2.61 -9.74 5.73
CA TYR A 79 1.23 -10.09 6.10
C TYR A 79 0.27 -9.59 5.04
N PHE A 80 -0.93 -10.15 4.99
CA PHE A 80 -2.02 -9.62 4.19
C PHE A 80 -3.36 -9.62 4.92
N VAL A 81 -4.26 -8.76 4.45
CA VAL A 81 -5.66 -8.69 4.83
C VAL A 81 -6.48 -8.58 3.56
N ASP A 82 -7.39 -9.50 3.33
CA ASP A 82 -8.38 -9.45 2.25
C ASP A 82 -9.81 -9.40 2.83
N GLU A 83 -10.83 -9.48 1.98
CA GLU A 83 -12.23 -9.42 2.41
C GLU A 83 -12.65 -10.57 3.34
N THR A 84 -11.89 -11.66 3.40
CA THR A 84 -12.15 -12.79 4.32
C THR A 84 -11.57 -12.58 5.71
N CYS A 85 -10.71 -11.57 5.87
CA CYS A 85 -9.97 -11.28 7.09
C CYS A 85 -10.57 -10.12 7.91
N THR A 86 -11.58 -9.41 7.40
CA THR A 86 -12.16 -8.24 8.05
C THR A 86 -13.62 -8.04 7.65
N SER A 87 -14.41 -7.44 8.54
CA SER A 87 -15.77 -6.94 8.23
C SER A 87 -15.78 -5.45 7.89
N CYS A 88 -14.63 -4.77 7.97
CA CYS A 88 -14.49 -3.37 7.60
C CYS A 88 -14.42 -3.21 6.07
N ASP A 89 -14.69 -2.00 5.59
CA ASP A 89 -14.37 -1.62 4.21
C ASP A 89 -12.85 -1.72 4.01
N ILE A 90 -12.43 -2.56 3.08
CA ILE A 90 -11.00 -2.91 2.88
C ILE A 90 -10.17 -1.68 2.49
N LYS A 91 -10.74 -0.76 1.70
CA LYS A 91 -10.06 0.45 1.28
C LYS A 91 -9.89 1.45 2.43
N TRP A 92 -10.93 1.64 3.22
CA TRP A 92 -10.85 2.44 4.45
C TRP A 92 -9.80 1.85 5.41
N LEU A 93 -9.80 0.53 5.59
CA LEU A 93 -8.83 -0.14 6.45
C LEU A 93 -7.40 0.06 5.97
N ALA A 94 -7.15 0.00 4.65
CA ALA A 94 -5.84 0.28 4.07
C ALA A 94 -5.35 1.69 4.44
N TYR A 95 -6.17 2.72 4.24
CA TYR A 95 -5.83 4.08 4.65
C TYR A 95 -5.60 4.21 6.15
N ARG A 96 -6.39 3.49 6.94
CA ARG A 96 -6.25 3.54 8.40
C ARG A 96 -4.94 2.92 8.85
N LEU A 97 -4.56 1.76 8.32
CA LEU A 97 -3.30 1.09 8.62
C LEU A 97 -2.09 1.92 8.18
N GLN A 98 -2.14 2.57 7.01
CA GLN A 98 -1.11 3.50 6.55
C GLN A 98 -0.90 4.66 7.53
N ALA A 99 -1.99 5.20 8.06
CA ALA A 99 -1.95 6.35 8.99
C ALA A 99 -1.51 5.98 10.42
N LEU A 100 -1.50 4.69 10.79
CA LEU A 100 -1.12 4.26 12.15
C LEU A 100 0.38 4.20 12.41
N GLY A 101 1.22 4.34 11.37
CA GLY A 101 2.67 4.35 11.52
C GLY A 101 3.25 3.02 12.02
N LEU A 102 2.82 1.89 11.44
CA LEU A 102 3.28 0.55 11.81
C LEU A 102 4.80 0.38 11.73
N THR A 103 5.47 1.19 10.93
CA THR A 103 6.94 1.25 10.81
C THR A 103 7.64 1.66 12.11
N SER A 104 6.94 2.32 13.03
CA SER A 104 7.50 2.77 14.31
C SER A 104 7.44 1.72 15.44
N LEU A 105 6.81 0.56 15.21
CA LEU A 105 6.57 -0.45 16.25
C LEU A 105 7.80 -1.28 16.59
N ASN A 106 8.84 -1.27 15.75
CA ASN A 106 10.05 -2.04 16.05
C ASN A 106 11.01 -1.24 16.95
N ARG A 107 10.94 -1.45 18.25
CA ARG A 107 11.72 -0.67 19.23
C ARG A 107 12.99 -1.33 19.76
N ALA A 108 13.23 -2.63 19.56
CA ALA A 108 14.39 -3.28 20.22
C ALA A 108 14.74 -4.71 19.75
N ALA A 109 14.35 -5.18 18.58
CA ALA A 109 14.69 -6.54 18.17
C ALA A 109 16.03 -6.58 17.43
N ALA A 110 16.85 -7.58 17.74
CA ALA A 110 18.09 -7.88 17.00
C ALA A 110 17.86 -8.15 15.50
N VAL A 111 16.62 -8.52 15.13
CA VAL A 111 16.17 -8.68 13.74
C VAL A 111 15.00 -7.73 13.49
N PRO A 112 15.14 -6.75 12.58
CA PRO A 112 14.06 -5.83 12.24
C PRO A 112 12.86 -6.54 11.62
N GLY A 113 11.67 -6.32 12.19
CA GLY A 113 10.43 -6.91 11.70
C GLY A 113 9.20 -6.40 12.45
N LEU A 114 8.04 -6.44 11.79
CA LEU A 114 6.77 -6.11 12.42
C LEU A 114 6.27 -7.32 13.22
N ASN A 115 6.16 -7.14 14.54
CA ASN A 115 5.48 -8.11 15.39
C ASN A 115 3.95 -7.92 15.25
N ARG A 116 3.25 -8.99 14.89
CA ARG A 116 1.80 -8.98 14.70
C ARG A 116 1.05 -8.61 15.97
N GLU A 117 1.47 -9.13 17.12
CA GLU A 117 0.81 -8.87 18.40
C GLU A 117 0.93 -7.41 18.84
N ASP A 118 2.07 -6.77 18.55
CA ASP A 118 2.25 -5.34 18.82
C ASP A 118 1.36 -4.48 17.92
N ALA A 119 1.23 -4.87 16.64
CA ALA A 119 0.29 -4.21 15.73
C ALA A 119 -1.16 -4.38 16.21
N TYR A 120 -1.55 -5.59 16.63
CA TYR A 120 -2.91 -5.89 17.08
C TYR A 120 -3.36 -5.07 18.28
N ARG A 121 -2.44 -4.65 19.16
CA ARG A 121 -2.74 -3.82 20.33
C ARG A 121 -2.99 -2.34 20.03
N LEU A 122 -2.72 -1.89 18.80
CA LEU A 122 -2.92 -0.48 18.45
C LEU A 122 -4.40 -0.12 18.47
N PRO A 123 -4.78 0.91 19.22
CA PRO A 123 -6.16 1.36 19.30
C PRO A 123 -6.52 2.22 18.08
N LEU A 124 -7.74 2.11 17.64
CA LEU A 124 -8.30 2.94 16.58
C LEU A 124 -9.79 3.23 16.81
N LEU A 125 -10.28 4.25 16.12
CA LEU A 125 -11.70 4.56 16.06
C LEU A 125 -12.28 3.98 14.76
N VAL A 126 -13.31 3.19 14.88
CA VAL A 126 -14.01 2.50 13.78
C VAL A 126 -15.37 3.16 13.56
N PRO A 127 -15.58 3.83 12.42
CA PRO A 127 -16.88 4.38 12.05
C PRO A 127 -17.81 3.28 11.54
N PRO A 128 -19.13 3.55 11.46
CA PRO A 128 -20.05 2.67 10.75
C PRO A 128 -19.63 2.43 9.30
N LEU A 129 -19.97 1.27 8.73
CA LEU A 129 -19.51 0.85 7.39
C LEU A 129 -19.83 1.87 6.28
N THR A 130 -21.00 2.52 6.36
CA THR A 130 -21.38 3.59 5.44
C THR A 130 -20.43 4.78 5.48
N GLU A 131 -19.96 5.14 6.68
CA GLU A 131 -19.00 6.23 6.88
C GLU A 131 -17.60 5.81 6.47
N GLN A 132 -17.19 4.54 6.71
CA GLN A 132 -15.93 3.99 6.20
C GLN A 132 -15.83 4.16 4.68
N ARG A 133 -16.87 3.74 3.95
CA ARG A 133 -16.96 3.87 2.49
C ARG A 133 -16.97 5.33 2.02
N ARG A 134 -17.62 6.22 2.78
CA ARG A 134 -17.60 7.65 2.48
C ARG A 134 -16.19 8.24 2.63
N ILE A 135 -15.50 7.91 3.73
CA ILE A 135 -14.12 8.35 3.98
C ILE A 135 -13.19 7.82 2.89
N ALA A 136 -13.26 6.54 2.56
CA ALA A 136 -12.43 5.93 1.51
C ALA A 136 -12.59 6.66 0.16
N ARG A 137 -13.83 6.93 -0.26
CA ARG A 137 -14.10 7.67 -1.51
C ARG A 137 -13.52 9.08 -1.52
N VAL A 138 -13.62 9.80 -0.40
CA VAL A 138 -13.05 11.16 -0.29
C VAL A 138 -11.52 11.12 -0.39
N LEU A 139 -10.87 10.17 0.27
CA LEU A 139 -9.43 10.00 0.21
C LEU A 139 -8.96 9.55 -1.17
N ASP A 140 -9.69 8.66 -1.84
CA ASP A 140 -9.39 8.27 -3.23
C ASP A 140 -9.48 9.48 -4.19
N ALA A 141 -10.51 10.31 -4.04
CA ALA A 141 -10.65 11.51 -4.86
C ALA A 141 -9.50 12.51 -4.61
N ALA A 142 -9.10 12.69 -3.36
CA ALA A 142 -7.96 13.53 -3.00
C ALA A 142 -6.65 12.99 -3.59
N ASN A 143 -6.38 11.70 -3.46
CA ASN A 143 -5.19 11.07 -4.03
C ASN A 143 -5.16 11.20 -5.57
N ALA A 144 -6.28 10.94 -6.24
CA ALA A 144 -6.38 11.09 -7.69
C ALA A 144 -6.11 12.54 -8.15
N LEU A 145 -6.55 13.54 -7.36
CA LEU A 145 -6.25 14.95 -7.65
C LEU A 145 -4.75 15.24 -7.46
N CYS A 146 -4.13 14.74 -6.40
CA CYS A 146 -2.69 14.88 -6.16
C CYS A 146 -1.88 14.27 -7.30
N GLU A 147 -2.21 13.05 -7.73
CA GLU A 147 -1.55 12.40 -8.86
C GLU A 147 -1.68 13.21 -10.17
N LYS A 148 -2.89 13.73 -10.47
CA LYS A 148 -3.12 14.57 -11.64
C LYS A 148 -2.24 15.84 -11.59
N ARG A 149 -2.15 16.49 -10.43
CA ARG A 149 -1.30 17.66 -10.24
C ARG A 149 0.19 17.35 -10.41
N GLN A 150 0.65 16.22 -9.88
CA GLN A 150 2.04 15.79 -10.05
C GLN A 150 2.37 15.53 -11.52
N ARG A 151 1.49 14.83 -12.25
CA ARG A 151 1.64 14.59 -13.69
C ARG A 151 1.66 15.91 -14.48
N ALA A 152 0.73 16.83 -14.21
CA ALA A 152 0.71 18.13 -14.86
C ALA A 152 1.99 18.93 -14.60
N SER A 153 2.49 18.92 -13.36
CA SER A 153 3.75 19.59 -12.99
C SER A 153 4.97 18.96 -13.67
N SER A 154 4.99 17.64 -13.86
CA SER A 154 6.04 16.96 -14.64
C SER A 154 6.01 17.37 -16.11
N LEU A 155 4.83 17.30 -16.74
CA LEU A 155 4.66 17.69 -18.14
C LEU A 155 5.08 19.15 -18.40
N LEU A 156 4.76 20.08 -17.49
CA LEU A 156 5.20 21.47 -17.60
C LEU A 156 6.73 21.60 -17.57
N ARG A 157 7.41 20.82 -16.72
CA ARG A 157 8.89 20.78 -16.69
C ARG A 157 9.47 20.27 -18.00
N ASP A 158 8.87 19.21 -18.56
CA ASP A 158 9.32 18.62 -19.82
C ASP A 158 9.14 19.60 -21.00
N ILE A 159 8.02 20.37 -21.01
CA ILE A 159 7.78 21.42 -22.00
C ILE A 159 8.84 22.52 -21.88
N ILE A 160 9.13 23.00 -20.68
CA ILE A 160 10.17 24.04 -20.47
C ILE A 160 11.52 23.55 -21.00
N GLY A 161 11.90 22.31 -20.68
CA GLY A 161 13.12 21.68 -21.19
C GLY A 161 13.15 21.59 -22.72
N SER A 162 12.07 21.13 -23.34
CA SER A 162 11.98 21.02 -24.81
C SER A 162 11.99 22.36 -25.53
N VAL A 163 11.33 23.38 -24.99
CA VAL A 163 11.37 24.76 -25.52
C VAL A 163 12.78 25.30 -25.40
N PHE A 164 13.47 25.13 -24.28
CA PHE A 164 14.86 25.55 -24.12
C PHE A 164 15.79 24.91 -25.17
N VAL A 165 15.71 23.59 -25.33
CA VAL A 165 16.50 22.88 -26.36
C VAL A 165 16.14 23.33 -27.78
N SER A 166 14.86 23.60 -28.06
CA SER A 166 14.41 24.12 -29.35
C SER A 166 14.94 25.50 -29.67
N MET A 167 15.05 26.38 -28.65
CA MET A 167 15.51 27.77 -28.83
C MET A 167 17.02 27.90 -28.84
N PHE A 168 17.75 27.09 -28.04
CA PHE A 168 19.18 27.29 -27.78
C PHE A 168 20.04 26.09 -28.25
N GLY A 169 19.41 25.00 -28.71
CA GLY A 169 20.09 23.75 -29.05
C GLY A 169 20.41 22.90 -27.83
N ASP A 170 20.78 21.65 -28.08
CA ASP A 170 21.20 20.72 -27.03
C ASP A 170 22.64 21.06 -26.61
N PRO A 171 22.91 21.42 -25.34
CA PRO A 171 24.23 21.79 -24.88
C PRO A 171 25.28 20.65 -24.96
N VAL A 172 24.83 19.41 -25.10
CA VAL A 172 25.70 18.22 -25.19
C VAL A 172 26.04 17.88 -26.65
N THR A 173 25.08 18.03 -27.56
CA THR A 173 25.20 17.58 -28.96
C THR A 173 25.36 18.74 -29.94
N ASN A 174 25.32 20.01 -29.52
CA ASN A 174 25.48 21.16 -30.34
C ASN A 174 26.94 21.71 -30.29
N PRO A 175 27.86 21.20 -31.14
CA PRO A 175 29.22 21.69 -31.20
C PRO A 175 29.17 23.10 -31.90
N ARG A 176 29.43 24.11 -31.15
CA ARG A 176 29.90 25.40 -31.70
C ARG A 176 31.42 25.43 -31.70
#